data_53ceac5b4a95d04dbfa87855e97586a6
#
_entry.id   53ceac5b4a95d04dbfa87855e97586a6
#
_cell.length_a   1.000
_cell.length_b   1.000
_cell.length_c   1.000
_cell.angle_alpha   90.00
_cell.angle_beta   90.00
_cell.angle_gamma   90.00
#
_symmetry.space_group_name_H-M   'P 1'
#
loop_
_entity.id
_entity.type
_entity.pdbx_description
1 polymer ?
#
loop_
_entity_poly.entity_id
_entity_poly.type
_entity_poly.pdbx_seq_one_letter_code
_entity_poly.pdbx_strand_id
1 'polypeptide(L)'
;MEVCIFFLHVIILLPGITASGHQVKSFFNHTAYLSCYFTNSQKTDIKDLRIFWQKGIAEVVHEVYYGQEKHDNLSPKYINRTKMDMNKWTLQLLNAGIVDEGQYTCIIQHRDKESPKVIHKSECSLSIIANYSQPEITQLPTGELKPKENLNLSCSSSGGYPEPRQMIWLISYENTTNRHIHHMDISQDAVTKLYNVTSKLNITVPTNVLTNISCLLHLREELGSLVSAPLVIEIQREETGTREGKFLWPTYSCNYTDHTSSGFCDIEEQKHLIYQPE
;
A
#
# COMPACT_ATOMS: atom_id res chain seq x y z
N MET A 1 52.36 25.15 -41.08
CA MET A 1 51.75 25.20 -39.76
C MET A 1 50.23 25.15 -39.96
N GLU A 2 49.68 23.97 -39.86
CA GLU A 2 48.24 23.75 -40.01
C GLU A 2 47.59 23.83 -38.65
N VAL A 3 46.62 24.75 -38.48
CA VAL A 3 45.87 24.94 -37.26
C VAL A 3 44.62 24.05 -37.33
N CYS A 4 44.64 22.93 -36.64
CA CYS A 4 43.46 22.08 -36.45
C CYS A 4 42.50 22.75 -35.45
N ILE A 5 41.40 23.28 -35.96
CA ILE A 5 40.28 23.78 -35.15
C ILE A 5 39.41 22.60 -34.76
N PHE A 6 39.48 22.15 -33.49
CA PHE A 6 38.56 21.22 -32.88
C PHE A 6 37.24 21.92 -32.59
N PHE A 7 36.22 21.61 -33.37
CA PHE A 7 34.84 21.96 -33.02
C PHE A 7 34.37 21.06 -31.88
N LEU A 8 34.32 21.61 -30.68
CA LEU A 8 33.68 20.96 -29.52
C LEU A 8 32.18 21.06 -29.71
N HIS A 9 31.55 19.97 -30.13
CA HIS A 9 30.09 19.83 -30.14
C HIS A 9 29.61 19.67 -28.70
N VAL A 10 29.17 20.77 -28.10
CA VAL A 10 28.44 20.75 -26.84
C VAL A 10 27.03 20.20 -27.12
N ILE A 11 26.84 18.90 -26.83
CA ILE A 11 25.51 18.31 -26.80
C ILE A 11 24.80 18.85 -25.57
N ILE A 12 23.97 19.87 -25.73
CA ILE A 12 23.06 20.34 -24.71
C ILE A 12 21.97 19.26 -24.60
N LEU A 13 22.13 18.37 -23.61
CA LEU A 13 21.04 17.52 -23.14
C LEU A 13 19.98 18.41 -22.52
N LEU A 14 19.01 18.86 -23.33
CA LEU A 14 17.79 19.48 -22.81
C LEU A 14 17.13 18.42 -21.90
N PRO A 15 16.88 18.73 -20.60
CA PRO A 15 16.06 17.85 -19.80
C PRO A 15 14.71 17.74 -20.50
N GLY A 16 14.36 16.53 -20.94
CA GLY A 16 13.07 16.26 -21.53
C GLY A 16 12.01 16.78 -20.57
N ILE A 17 11.24 17.76 -21.01
CA ILE A 17 10.02 18.18 -20.33
C ILE A 17 9.10 16.98 -20.43
N THR A 18 9.15 16.09 -19.43
CA THR A 18 8.11 15.09 -19.24
C THR A 18 6.85 15.87 -18.94
N ALA A 19 5.95 15.93 -19.92
CA ALA A 19 4.61 16.43 -19.68
C ALA A 19 4.08 15.63 -18.48
N SER A 20 3.88 16.31 -17.34
CA SER A 20 3.38 15.71 -16.12
C SER A 20 1.95 15.25 -16.38
N GLY A 21 1.81 14.01 -16.84
CA GLY A 21 0.51 13.37 -16.95
C GLY A 21 -0.17 13.37 -15.57
N HIS A 22 -1.48 13.54 -15.55
CA HIS A 22 -2.24 13.55 -14.30
C HIS A 22 -2.05 12.22 -13.55
N GLN A 23 -1.69 12.30 -12.27
CA GLN A 23 -1.54 11.14 -11.40
C GLN A 23 -2.91 10.77 -10.81
N VAL A 24 -3.30 9.53 -10.99
CA VAL A 24 -4.52 8.94 -10.43
C VAL A 24 -4.12 7.85 -9.44
N LYS A 25 -4.60 7.92 -8.21
CA LYS A 25 -4.41 6.89 -7.19
C LYS A 25 -5.74 6.18 -6.94
N SER A 26 -5.72 4.86 -6.89
CA SER A 26 -6.88 4.03 -6.55
C SER A 26 -6.49 2.96 -5.55
N PHE A 27 -7.44 2.55 -4.71
CA PHE A 27 -7.24 1.41 -3.84
C PHE A 27 -7.39 0.09 -4.61
N PHE A 28 -6.60 -0.90 -4.22
CA PHE A 28 -6.68 -2.26 -4.74
C PHE A 28 -8.11 -2.78 -4.67
N ASN A 29 -8.58 -3.42 -5.75
CA ASN A 29 -9.93 -3.96 -5.90
C ASN A 29 -11.07 -2.93 -5.83
N HIS A 30 -10.77 -1.62 -5.96
CA HIS A 30 -11.76 -0.55 -6.10
C HIS A 30 -11.87 -0.08 -7.55
N THR A 31 -12.88 0.74 -7.83
CA THR A 31 -13.02 1.37 -9.15
C THR A 31 -12.05 2.54 -9.27
N ALA A 32 -11.18 2.49 -10.28
CA ALA A 32 -10.36 3.64 -10.66
C ALA A 32 -11.09 4.53 -11.67
N TYR A 33 -10.96 5.85 -11.52
CA TYR A 33 -11.60 6.85 -12.37
C TYR A 33 -10.54 7.63 -13.14
N LEU A 34 -10.44 7.38 -14.44
CA LEU A 34 -9.46 8.00 -15.32
C LEU A 34 -10.16 9.09 -16.16
N SER A 35 -9.85 10.35 -15.90
CA SER A 35 -10.46 11.48 -16.63
C SER A 35 -9.74 11.74 -17.96
N CYS A 36 -10.51 11.93 -19.02
CA CYS A 36 -10.00 12.34 -20.33
C CYS A 36 -9.66 13.83 -20.39
N TYR A 37 -10.07 14.65 -19.40
CA TYR A 37 -9.87 16.12 -19.38
C TYR A 37 -10.33 16.84 -20.65
N PHE A 38 -11.33 16.29 -21.32
CA PHE A 38 -11.92 16.87 -22.52
C PHE A 38 -13.08 17.81 -22.19
N THR A 39 -13.07 18.98 -22.80
CA THR A 39 -14.19 19.91 -22.74
C THR A 39 -14.83 20.03 -24.14
N ASN A 40 -16.03 19.49 -24.28
CA ASN A 40 -16.78 19.55 -25.54
C ASN A 40 -17.40 20.93 -25.75
N SER A 41 -16.55 21.96 -25.95
CA SER A 41 -16.97 23.35 -26.12
C SER A 41 -17.80 23.58 -27.40
N GLN A 42 -17.56 22.79 -28.44
CA GLN A 42 -18.27 22.85 -29.70
C GLN A 42 -19.61 22.09 -29.69
N LYS A 43 -19.96 21.43 -28.56
CA LYS A 43 -21.17 20.61 -28.42
C LYS A 43 -21.30 19.55 -29.52
N THR A 44 -20.19 18.97 -29.96
CA THR A 44 -20.13 17.89 -30.94
C THR A 44 -20.94 16.70 -30.45
N ASP A 45 -21.79 16.13 -31.32
CA ASP A 45 -22.58 14.96 -30.99
C ASP A 45 -21.65 13.74 -30.76
N ILE A 46 -21.95 12.96 -29.75
CA ILE A 46 -21.24 11.70 -29.45
C ILE A 46 -21.25 10.74 -30.66
N LYS A 47 -22.30 10.79 -31.47
CA LYS A 47 -22.42 10.01 -32.72
C LYS A 47 -21.40 10.38 -33.79
N ASP A 48 -20.73 11.51 -33.64
CA ASP A 48 -19.65 11.96 -34.53
C ASP A 48 -18.26 11.73 -33.91
N LEU A 49 -18.20 11.17 -32.70
CA LEU A 49 -16.96 10.96 -31.98
C LEU A 49 -16.60 9.48 -31.90
N ARG A 50 -15.31 9.21 -32.05
CA ARG A 50 -14.66 7.97 -31.63
C ARG A 50 -13.77 8.27 -30.45
N ILE A 51 -14.01 7.58 -29.33
CA ILE A 51 -13.25 7.75 -28.07
C ILE A 51 -12.60 6.41 -27.76
N PHE A 52 -11.30 6.42 -27.51
CA PHE A 52 -10.63 5.20 -27.10
C PHE A 52 -9.54 5.46 -26.06
N TRP A 53 -9.40 4.52 -25.19
CA TRP A 53 -8.39 4.48 -24.14
C TRP A 53 -7.36 3.39 -24.45
N GLN A 54 -6.09 3.75 -24.31
CA GLN A 54 -4.96 2.85 -24.47
C GLN A 54 -4.13 2.83 -23.19
N LYS A 55 -3.59 1.67 -22.83
CA LYS A 55 -2.53 1.55 -21.85
C LYS A 55 -1.22 1.29 -22.56
N GLY A 56 -0.18 2.07 -22.21
CA GLY A 56 1.10 2.01 -22.91
C GLY A 56 0.96 2.33 -24.41
N ILE A 57 1.67 1.57 -25.26
CA ILE A 57 1.77 1.89 -26.68
C ILE A 57 0.57 1.41 -27.52
N ALA A 58 -0.02 0.25 -27.17
CA ALA A 58 -0.98 -0.38 -28.09
C ALA A 58 -2.11 -1.18 -27.39
N GLU A 59 -2.13 -1.26 -26.07
CA GLU A 59 -3.14 -2.07 -25.37
C GLU A 59 -4.46 -1.31 -25.28
N VAL A 60 -5.48 -1.75 -26.03
CA VAL A 60 -6.81 -1.11 -26.03
C VAL A 60 -7.56 -1.50 -24.76
N VAL A 61 -7.95 -0.48 -24.00
CA VAL A 61 -8.64 -0.61 -22.69
C VAL A 61 -10.14 -0.45 -22.84
N HIS A 62 -10.57 0.53 -23.63
CA HIS A 62 -11.99 0.83 -23.85
C HIS A 62 -12.18 1.60 -25.16
N GLU A 63 -13.28 1.35 -25.85
CA GLU A 63 -13.62 2.05 -27.08
C GLU A 63 -15.11 2.39 -27.16
N VAL A 64 -15.41 3.65 -27.47
CA VAL A 64 -16.74 4.11 -27.87
C VAL A 64 -16.66 4.57 -29.30
N TYR A 65 -17.41 3.93 -30.18
CA TYR A 65 -17.39 4.17 -31.61
C TYR A 65 -18.74 4.77 -32.06
N TYR A 66 -18.75 6.06 -32.31
CA TYR A 66 -19.92 6.81 -32.74
C TYR A 66 -21.15 6.59 -31.84
N GLY A 67 -20.96 6.75 -30.53
CA GLY A 67 -22.01 6.61 -29.50
C GLY A 67 -22.30 5.19 -29.03
N GLN A 68 -21.59 4.18 -29.54
CA GLN A 68 -21.76 2.78 -29.12
C GLN A 68 -20.47 2.21 -28.56
N GLU A 69 -20.54 1.54 -27.42
CA GLU A 69 -19.39 0.80 -26.88
C GLU A 69 -19.04 -0.37 -27.80
N LYS A 70 -17.75 -0.54 -28.10
CA LYS A 70 -17.20 -1.63 -28.89
C LYS A 70 -16.22 -2.46 -28.05
N HIS A 71 -16.35 -3.78 -28.20
CA HIS A 71 -15.55 -4.74 -27.45
C HIS A 71 -14.57 -5.54 -28.32
N ASP A 72 -14.67 -5.43 -29.64
CA ASP A 72 -13.99 -6.29 -30.62
C ASP A 72 -12.45 -6.17 -30.55
N ASN A 73 -11.95 -4.98 -30.17
CA ASN A 73 -10.51 -4.68 -30.13
C ASN A 73 -9.97 -4.58 -28.70
N LEU A 74 -10.80 -4.79 -27.68
CA LEU A 74 -10.37 -4.65 -26.29
C LEU A 74 -9.40 -5.77 -25.93
N SER A 75 -8.37 -5.43 -25.16
CA SER A 75 -7.55 -6.43 -24.50
C SER A 75 -8.42 -7.30 -23.58
N PRO A 76 -8.29 -8.64 -23.62
CA PRO A 76 -9.17 -9.57 -22.90
C PRO A 76 -9.32 -9.25 -21.41
N LYS A 77 -8.29 -8.73 -20.77
CA LYS A 77 -8.31 -8.37 -19.34
C LYS A 77 -9.22 -7.18 -19.00
N TYR A 78 -9.66 -6.38 -19.99
CA TYR A 78 -10.54 -5.23 -19.78
C TYR A 78 -11.99 -5.47 -20.17
N ILE A 79 -12.29 -6.60 -20.79
CA ILE A 79 -13.66 -6.98 -21.16
C ILE A 79 -14.51 -7.08 -19.90
N ASN A 80 -15.65 -6.39 -19.88
CA ASN A 80 -16.58 -6.28 -18.73
C ASN A 80 -15.99 -5.62 -17.48
N ARG A 81 -14.80 -5.01 -17.59
CA ARG A 81 -14.16 -4.29 -16.47
C ARG A 81 -14.11 -2.77 -16.68
N THR A 82 -14.54 -2.30 -17.82
CA THR A 82 -14.48 -0.87 -18.14
C THR A 82 -15.83 -0.32 -18.55
N LYS A 83 -16.11 0.93 -18.16
CA LYS A 83 -17.32 1.67 -18.52
C LYS A 83 -16.98 3.14 -18.71
N MET A 84 -17.53 3.79 -19.72
CA MET A 84 -17.33 5.22 -19.97
C MET A 84 -18.49 6.06 -19.42
N ASP A 85 -18.17 7.02 -18.53
CA ASP A 85 -19.09 8.09 -18.16
C ASP A 85 -18.94 9.23 -19.16
N MET A 86 -19.88 9.31 -20.10
CA MET A 86 -19.85 10.29 -21.20
C MET A 86 -20.12 11.72 -20.74
N ASN A 87 -20.78 11.93 -19.60
CA ASN A 87 -21.05 13.26 -19.07
C ASN A 87 -19.78 13.88 -18.46
N LYS A 88 -18.94 13.04 -17.86
CA LYS A 88 -17.70 13.45 -17.22
C LYS A 88 -16.44 13.15 -18.03
N TRP A 89 -16.59 12.53 -19.19
CA TRP A 89 -15.47 12.04 -20.01
C TRP A 89 -14.47 11.21 -19.21
N THR A 90 -15.00 10.32 -18.36
CA THR A 90 -14.21 9.56 -17.39
C THR A 90 -14.39 8.07 -17.63
N LEU A 91 -13.28 7.36 -17.79
CA LEU A 91 -13.24 5.90 -17.80
C LEU A 91 -13.29 5.38 -16.37
N GLN A 92 -14.20 4.48 -16.10
CA GLN A 92 -14.30 3.69 -14.87
C GLN A 92 -13.66 2.33 -15.12
N LEU A 93 -12.58 2.03 -14.41
CA LEU A 93 -11.93 0.72 -14.42
C LEU A 93 -12.29 -0.01 -13.13
N LEU A 94 -13.11 -1.04 -13.25
CA LEU A 94 -13.63 -1.83 -12.14
C LEU A 94 -12.58 -2.79 -11.61
N ASN A 95 -12.58 -3.02 -10.30
CA ASN A 95 -11.67 -3.94 -9.60
C ASN A 95 -10.21 -3.72 -10.02
N ALA A 96 -9.77 -2.47 -9.95
CA ALA A 96 -8.43 -2.10 -10.35
C ALA A 96 -7.39 -2.83 -9.47
N GLY A 97 -6.44 -3.49 -10.13
CA GLY A 97 -5.37 -4.25 -9.50
C GLY A 97 -3.99 -3.69 -9.86
N ILE A 98 -2.95 -4.22 -9.24
CA ILE A 98 -1.56 -3.78 -9.46
C ILE A 98 -1.15 -3.97 -10.94
N VAL A 99 -1.68 -5.00 -11.59
CA VAL A 99 -1.45 -5.24 -13.03
C VAL A 99 -2.02 -4.15 -13.94
N ASP A 100 -2.91 -3.34 -13.41
CA ASP A 100 -3.50 -2.21 -14.15
C ASP A 100 -2.68 -0.91 -14.00
N GLU A 101 -1.69 -0.85 -13.12
CA GLU A 101 -0.81 0.33 -12.99
C GLU A 101 -0.12 0.69 -14.30
N GLY A 102 0.10 1.97 -14.51
CA GLY A 102 0.85 2.48 -15.64
C GLY A 102 0.18 3.66 -16.34
N GLN A 103 0.70 3.99 -17.51
CA GLN A 103 0.25 5.14 -18.30
C GLN A 103 -0.94 4.78 -19.19
N TYR A 104 -1.97 5.63 -19.11
CA TYR A 104 -3.17 5.56 -19.94
C TYR A 104 -3.28 6.81 -20.79
N THR A 105 -3.70 6.62 -22.03
CA THR A 105 -3.96 7.70 -22.99
C THR A 105 -5.40 7.66 -23.43
N CYS A 106 -6.11 8.78 -23.26
CA CYS A 106 -7.42 9.02 -23.86
C CYS A 106 -7.24 9.73 -25.20
N ILE A 107 -7.87 9.25 -26.25
CA ILE A 107 -7.84 9.83 -27.57
C ILE A 107 -9.27 10.01 -28.08
N ILE A 108 -9.61 11.24 -28.51
CA ILE A 108 -10.91 11.55 -29.12
C ILE A 108 -10.69 11.98 -30.55
N GLN A 109 -11.39 11.32 -31.46
CA GLN A 109 -11.37 11.61 -32.88
C GLN A 109 -12.77 12.05 -33.33
N HIS A 110 -12.82 13.06 -34.14
CA HIS A 110 -14.05 13.49 -34.84
C HIS A 110 -14.15 12.79 -36.19
N ARG A 111 -15.38 12.40 -36.57
CA ARG A 111 -15.66 11.82 -37.86
C ARG A 111 -15.46 12.87 -38.96
N ASP A 112 -14.60 12.60 -39.91
CA ASP A 112 -14.38 13.41 -41.09
C ASP A 112 -14.63 12.59 -42.37
N LYS A 113 -14.90 13.26 -43.50
CA LYS A 113 -15.18 12.58 -44.77
C LYS A 113 -14.02 11.78 -45.32
N GLU A 114 -12.79 12.25 -45.09
CA GLU A 114 -11.58 11.63 -45.60
C GLU A 114 -10.96 10.63 -44.58
N SER A 115 -10.80 11.06 -43.35
CA SER A 115 -10.26 10.22 -42.28
C SER A 115 -10.60 10.80 -40.89
N PRO A 116 -10.76 9.98 -39.87
CA PRO A 116 -11.01 10.47 -38.50
C PRO A 116 -9.89 11.42 -38.04
N LYS A 117 -10.25 12.63 -37.59
CA LYS A 117 -9.30 13.64 -37.12
C LYS A 117 -9.21 13.62 -35.60
N VAL A 118 -8.00 13.49 -35.06
CA VAL A 118 -7.79 13.64 -33.61
C VAL A 118 -8.07 15.07 -33.18
N ILE A 119 -9.02 15.24 -32.26
CA ILE A 119 -9.42 16.55 -31.71
C ILE A 119 -8.97 16.71 -30.23
N HIS A 120 -8.67 15.60 -29.55
CA HIS A 120 -8.16 15.64 -28.19
C HIS A 120 -7.29 14.42 -27.88
N LYS A 121 -6.24 14.65 -27.11
CA LYS A 121 -5.39 13.62 -26.52
C LYS A 121 -4.99 14.06 -25.11
N SER A 122 -5.16 13.18 -24.12
CA SER A 122 -4.69 13.41 -22.77
C SER A 122 -4.10 12.14 -22.17
N GLU A 123 -3.23 12.30 -21.20
CA GLU A 123 -2.52 11.20 -20.56
C GLU A 123 -2.69 11.26 -19.04
N CYS A 124 -2.83 10.10 -18.42
CA CYS A 124 -2.81 9.96 -16.97
C CYS A 124 -2.04 8.70 -16.57
N SER A 125 -1.49 8.71 -15.35
CA SER A 125 -0.80 7.55 -14.78
C SER A 125 -1.59 7.02 -13.61
N LEU A 126 -1.95 5.73 -13.65
CA LEU A 126 -2.64 5.05 -12.56
C LEU A 126 -1.64 4.37 -11.63
N SER A 127 -1.77 4.62 -10.34
CA SER A 127 -1.06 3.93 -9.26
C SER A 127 -2.07 3.28 -8.31
N ILE A 128 -1.77 2.08 -7.86
CA ILE A 128 -2.60 1.31 -6.93
C ILE A 128 -2.00 1.38 -5.53
N ILE A 129 -2.87 1.41 -4.53
CA ILE A 129 -2.50 1.36 -3.12
C ILE A 129 -3.31 0.25 -2.46
N ALA A 130 -2.67 -0.56 -1.62
CA ALA A 130 -3.33 -1.50 -0.73
C ALA A 130 -2.80 -1.32 0.69
N ASN A 131 -3.71 -1.29 1.65
CA ASN A 131 -3.33 -1.13 3.04
C ASN A 131 -2.71 -2.42 3.57
N TYR A 132 -1.60 -2.28 4.28
CA TYR A 132 -1.03 -3.35 5.08
C TYR A 132 -1.91 -3.66 6.28
N SER A 133 -1.97 -4.93 6.69
CA SER A 133 -2.55 -5.28 7.99
C SER A 133 -1.76 -4.60 9.10
N GLN A 134 -2.40 -4.37 10.26
CA GLN A 134 -1.69 -3.93 11.46
C GLN A 134 -0.57 -4.94 11.78
N PRO A 135 0.69 -4.48 12.00
CA PRO A 135 1.77 -5.38 12.37
C PRO A 135 1.43 -6.15 13.65
N GLU A 136 1.75 -7.44 13.67
CA GLU A 136 1.47 -8.33 14.79
C GLU A 136 2.76 -9.03 15.25
N ILE A 137 2.99 -9.03 16.58
CA ILE A 137 4.13 -9.69 17.18
C ILE A 137 3.70 -11.07 17.70
N THR A 138 4.46 -12.10 17.33
CA THR A 138 4.30 -13.46 17.82
C THR A 138 5.61 -13.96 18.45
N GLN A 139 5.51 -14.72 19.55
CA GLN A 139 6.65 -15.37 20.19
C GLN A 139 6.88 -16.76 19.59
N LEU A 140 8.15 -17.14 19.40
CA LEU A 140 8.59 -18.43 18.83
C LEU A 140 9.68 -19.07 19.69
N PRO A 141 9.51 -20.29 20.24
CA PRO A 141 8.25 -21.00 20.44
C PRO A 141 7.38 -20.32 21.49
N THR A 142 6.08 -20.64 21.51
CA THR A 142 5.17 -20.19 22.55
C THR A 142 5.49 -20.96 23.85
N GLY A 143 5.98 -20.28 24.87
CA GLY A 143 6.35 -20.88 26.15
C GLY A 143 6.68 -19.84 27.21
N GLU A 144 6.83 -20.28 28.46
CA GLU A 144 7.24 -19.42 29.56
C GLU A 144 8.71 -19.01 29.43
N LEU A 145 8.95 -17.71 29.62
CA LEU A 145 10.32 -17.16 29.60
C LEU A 145 11.02 -17.42 30.93
N LYS A 146 12.18 -18.07 30.84
CA LYS A 146 13.08 -18.21 32.02
C LYS A 146 14.05 -17.04 32.08
N PRO A 147 14.50 -16.67 33.31
CA PRO A 147 15.52 -15.66 33.47
C PRO A 147 16.77 -15.98 32.63
N LYS A 148 17.31 -14.97 31.90
CA LYS A 148 18.47 -15.07 30.98
C LYS A 148 18.24 -15.91 29.72
N GLU A 149 17.05 -16.36 29.44
CA GLU A 149 16.71 -17.01 28.18
C GLU A 149 16.53 -15.99 27.06
N ASN A 150 16.91 -16.36 25.82
CA ASN A 150 16.70 -15.52 24.68
C ASN A 150 15.24 -15.59 24.22
N LEU A 151 14.64 -14.42 24.05
CA LEU A 151 13.31 -14.28 23.51
C LEU A 151 13.40 -14.16 21.99
N ASN A 152 12.73 -15.08 21.29
CA ASN A 152 12.59 -15.04 19.84
C ASN A 152 11.22 -14.51 19.48
N LEU A 153 11.18 -13.38 18.78
CA LEU A 153 9.95 -12.74 18.32
C LEU A 153 9.92 -12.69 16.80
N SER A 154 8.72 -12.74 16.26
CA SER A 154 8.43 -12.50 14.85
C SER A 154 7.38 -11.41 14.74
N CYS A 155 7.64 -10.37 13.97
CA CYS A 155 6.64 -9.36 13.62
C CYS A 155 6.26 -9.52 12.15
N SER A 156 4.96 -9.57 11.84
CA SER A 156 4.46 -9.73 10.49
C SER A 156 3.35 -8.75 10.16
N SER A 157 3.26 -8.39 8.88
CA SER A 157 2.17 -7.60 8.29
C SER A 157 1.96 -8.03 6.84
N SER A 158 0.74 -7.98 6.34
CA SER A 158 0.37 -8.61 5.07
C SER A 158 -0.60 -7.77 4.24
N GLY A 159 -0.68 -8.13 2.95
CA GLY A 159 -1.70 -7.66 2.03
C GLY A 159 -1.53 -6.23 1.54
N GLY A 160 -0.38 -5.61 1.74
CA GLY A 160 -0.13 -4.22 1.37
C GLY A 160 0.55 -4.02 0.02
N TYR A 161 0.46 -2.80 -0.50
CA TYR A 161 1.17 -2.35 -1.70
C TYR A 161 1.25 -0.81 -1.70
N PRO A 162 2.36 -0.20 -2.14
CA PRO A 162 3.60 -0.78 -2.64
C PRO A 162 4.47 -1.42 -1.56
N GLU A 163 5.60 -2.00 -1.97
CA GLU A 163 6.61 -2.58 -1.09
C GLU A 163 7.01 -1.59 0.03
N PRO A 164 7.05 -2.03 1.31
CA PRO A 164 7.41 -1.15 2.42
C PRO A 164 8.92 -0.87 2.44
N ARG A 165 9.33 0.15 3.18
CA ARG A 165 10.75 0.52 3.27
C ARG A 165 11.51 -0.36 4.24
N GLN A 166 11.00 -0.51 5.46
CA GLN A 166 11.69 -1.26 6.52
C GLN A 166 10.74 -1.57 7.68
N MET A 167 11.13 -2.54 8.48
CA MET A 167 10.52 -2.84 9.77
C MET A 167 11.53 -2.60 10.88
N ILE A 168 11.13 -1.86 11.92
CA ILE A 168 11.99 -1.46 13.03
C ILE A 168 11.38 -2.01 14.32
N TRP A 169 12.21 -2.62 15.15
CA TRP A 169 11.83 -3.01 16.50
C TRP A 169 12.08 -1.86 17.47
N LEU A 170 11.08 -1.54 18.27
CA LEU A 170 11.11 -0.54 19.32
C LEU A 170 11.10 -1.28 20.67
N ILE A 171 12.20 -1.16 21.43
CA ILE A 171 12.34 -1.80 22.72
C ILE A 171 12.48 -0.70 23.76
N SER A 172 11.52 -0.62 24.67
CA SER A 172 11.48 0.38 25.72
C SER A 172 11.74 -0.26 27.08
N TYR A 173 12.71 0.27 27.78
CA TYR A 173 13.04 -0.05 29.17
C TYR A 173 12.81 1.21 29.99
N GLU A 174 11.89 1.15 30.96
CA GLU A 174 11.52 2.31 31.79
C GLU A 174 11.21 3.55 30.92
N ASN A 175 12.10 4.54 30.88
CA ASN A 175 11.92 5.80 30.13
C ASN A 175 12.78 5.90 28.86
N THR A 176 13.44 4.82 28.44
CA THR A 176 14.30 4.83 27.25
C THR A 176 13.76 3.88 26.19
N THR A 177 13.69 4.36 24.92
CA THR A 177 13.30 3.53 23.78
C THR A 177 14.47 3.38 22.83
N ASN A 178 14.88 2.14 22.61
CA ASN A 178 15.91 1.77 21.66
C ASN A 178 15.29 1.29 20.35
N ARG A 179 15.91 1.66 19.23
CA ARG A 179 15.50 1.24 17.88
C ARG A 179 16.47 0.19 17.37
N HIS A 180 15.94 -0.94 16.91
CA HIS A 180 16.72 -2.01 16.33
C HIS A 180 16.20 -2.30 14.92
N ILE A 181 17.11 -2.18 13.94
CA ILE A 181 16.82 -2.50 12.55
C ILE A 181 17.32 -3.90 12.29
N HIS A 182 16.41 -4.81 11.94
CA HIS A 182 16.73 -6.17 11.57
C HIS A 182 16.33 -6.42 10.11
N HIS A 183 16.80 -7.53 9.58
CA HIS A 183 16.40 -7.98 8.24
C HIS A 183 14.87 -8.16 8.18
N MET A 184 14.31 -7.75 7.08
CA MET A 184 12.90 -7.90 6.77
C MET A 184 12.77 -8.85 5.58
N ASP A 185 12.16 -10.01 5.82
CA ASP A 185 11.79 -10.95 4.78
C ASP A 185 10.55 -10.43 4.06
N ILE A 186 10.62 -10.30 2.74
CA ILE A 186 9.54 -9.80 1.90
C ILE A 186 9.13 -10.91 0.95
N SER A 187 7.84 -11.19 0.90
CA SER A 187 7.25 -12.08 -0.11
C SER A 187 6.12 -11.37 -0.84
N GLN A 188 5.94 -11.69 -2.12
CA GLN A 188 4.88 -11.13 -2.95
C GLN A 188 3.95 -12.25 -3.42
N ASP A 189 2.66 -12.07 -3.21
CA ASP A 189 1.65 -13.01 -3.71
C ASP A 189 1.67 -13.07 -5.24
N ALA A 190 1.70 -14.27 -5.78
CA ALA A 190 1.88 -14.48 -7.22
C ALA A 190 0.69 -13.97 -8.07
N VAL A 191 -0.51 -13.93 -7.49
CA VAL A 191 -1.76 -13.55 -8.17
C VAL A 191 -2.08 -12.08 -7.96
N THR A 192 -2.20 -11.66 -6.70
CA THR A 192 -2.60 -10.30 -6.33
C THR A 192 -1.48 -9.29 -6.43
N LYS A 193 -0.21 -9.76 -6.40
CA LYS A 193 1.00 -8.92 -6.33
C LYS A 193 1.13 -8.11 -5.05
N LEU A 194 0.31 -8.40 -4.03
CA LEU A 194 0.41 -7.78 -2.71
C LEU A 194 1.61 -8.34 -1.93
N TYR A 195 2.15 -7.53 -1.04
CA TYR A 195 3.31 -7.89 -0.24
C TYR A 195 2.92 -8.39 1.14
N ASN A 196 3.67 -9.40 1.62
CA ASN A 196 3.69 -9.85 3.00
C ASN A 196 5.11 -9.68 3.53
N VAL A 197 5.25 -9.19 4.75
CA VAL A 197 6.53 -8.86 5.34
C VAL A 197 6.64 -9.44 6.74
N THR A 198 7.83 -9.90 7.09
CA THR A 198 8.13 -10.49 8.39
C THR A 198 9.54 -10.08 8.83
N SER A 199 9.70 -9.72 10.09
CA SER A 199 11.01 -9.48 10.69
C SER A 199 11.14 -10.28 11.98
N LYS A 200 12.33 -10.79 12.27
CA LYS A 200 12.61 -11.60 13.46
C LYS A 200 13.55 -10.85 14.40
N LEU A 201 13.27 -10.94 15.69
CA LEU A 201 14.09 -10.38 16.74
C LEU A 201 14.48 -11.48 17.74
N ASN A 202 15.76 -11.55 18.06
CA ASN A 202 16.28 -12.39 19.15
C ASN A 202 16.94 -11.46 20.17
N ILE A 203 16.41 -11.43 21.40
CA ILE A 203 16.92 -10.59 22.47
C ILE A 203 16.89 -11.30 23.81
N THR A 204 17.77 -10.88 24.73
CA THR A 204 17.70 -11.23 26.15
C THR A 204 17.01 -10.10 26.90
N VAL A 205 15.91 -10.38 27.58
CA VAL A 205 15.16 -9.39 28.37
C VAL A 205 15.77 -9.27 29.78
N PRO A 206 16.02 -8.05 30.27
CA PRO A 206 16.52 -7.85 31.63
C PRO A 206 15.50 -8.32 32.69
N THR A 207 15.98 -8.84 33.80
CA THR A 207 15.14 -9.22 34.95
C THR A 207 14.78 -7.99 35.78
N ASN A 208 13.59 -7.96 36.38
CA ASN A 208 13.05 -6.90 37.24
C ASN A 208 12.91 -5.53 36.52
N VAL A 209 12.79 -5.54 35.20
CA VAL A 209 12.59 -4.35 34.39
C VAL A 209 11.41 -4.59 33.47
N LEU A 210 10.41 -3.71 33.54
CA LEU A 210 9.29 -3.72 32.62
C LEU A 210 9.79 -3.37 31.22
N THR A 211 9.62 -4.30 30.28
CA THR A 211 10.09 -4.18 28.90
C THR A 211 8.90 -4.15 27.97
N ASN A 212 8.77 -3.08 27.20
CA ASN A 212 7.76 -2.96 26.14
C ASN A 212 8.43 -3.14 24.77
N ILE A 213 7.91 -4.06 23.97
CA ILE A 213 8.43 -4.35 22.64
C ILE A 213 7.33 -4.10 21.62
N SER A 214 7.60 -3.26 20.64
CA SER A 214 6.72 -3.02 19.49
C SER A 214 7.50 -3.14 18.19
N CYS A 215 6.83 -3.36 17.09
CA CYS A 215 7.43 -3.22 15.78
C CYS A 215 6.74 -2.13 14.96
N LEU A 216 7.53 -1.37 14.24
CA LEU A 216 7.13 -0.25 13.40
C LEU A 216 7.40 -0.60 11.94
N LEU A 217 6.36 -0.72 11.13
CA LEU A 217 6.46 -0.88 9.69
C LEU A 217 6.46 0.50 9.03
N HIS A 218 7.59 0.89 8.45
CA HIS A 218 7.70 2.09 7.63
C HIS A 218 7.25 1.81 6.21
N LEU A 219 6.21 2.48 5.79
CA LEU A 219 5.73 2.47 4.41
C LEU A 219 6.47 3.55 3.58
N ARG A 220 6.14 3.69 2.31
CA ARG A 220 6.63 4.81 1.52
C ARG A 220 6.05 6.12 2.05
N GLU A 221 6.78 7.23 1.86
CA GLU A 221 6.55 8.53 2.54
C GLU A 221 5.11 8.99 2.61
N GLU A 222 4.35 8.75 1.56
CA GLU A 222 2.94 9.18 1.47
C GLU A 222 1.97 8.32 2.28
N LEU A 223 2.38 7.10 2.68
CA LEU A 223 1.53 6.12 3.36
C LEU A 223 1.79 6.05 4.87
N GLY A 224 2.85 6.72 5.35
CA GLY A 224 3.18 6.79 6.78
C GLY A 224 3.76 5.51 7.36
N SER A 225 3.36 5.16 8.57
CA SER A 225 3.89 4.01 9.32
C SER A 225 2.79 3.35 10.14
N LEU A 226 2.93 2.03 10.33
CA LEU A 226 2.07 1.23 11.18
C LEU A 226 2.88 0.69 12.36
N VAL A 227 2.29 0.68 13.56
CA VAL A 227 2.94 0.21 14.79
C VAL A 227 2.12 -0.92 15.38
N SER A 228 2.76 -2.03 15.77
CA SER A 228 2.09 -3.13 16.48
C SER A 228 1.54 -2.70 17.84
N ALA A 229 0.61 -3.46 18.39
CA ALA A 229 0.36 -3.44 19.81
C ALA A 229 1.67 -3.77 20.57
N PRO A 230 1.95 -3.14 21.73
CA PRO A 230 3.14 -3.44 22.50
C PRO A 230 3.02 -4.82 23.15
N LEU A 231 4.08 -5.61 23.07
CA LEU A 231 4.28 -6.80 23.90
C LEU A 231 4.96 -6.35 25.19
N VAL A 232 4.27 -6.54 26.31
CA VAL A 232 4.77 -6.15 27.65
C VAL A 232 5.34 -7.37 28.35
N ILE A 233 6.59 -7.28 28.79
CA ILE A 233 7.31 -8.40 29.43
C ILE A 233 7.92 -7.89 30.73
N GLU A 234 7.69 -8.65 31.80
CA GLU A 234 8.36 -8.49 33.08
C GLU A 234 8.86 -9.86 33.57
N ILE A 235 10.18 -10.02 33.64
CA ILE A 235 10.81 -11.24 34.15
C ILE A 235 11.23 -10.99 35.58
N GLN A 236 10.60 -11.67 36.54
CA GLN A 236 10.99 -11.58 37.94
C GLN A 236 12.24 -12.41 38.22
N ARG A 237 13.16 -11.91 39.05
CA ARG A 237 14.34 -12.67 39.51
C ARG A 237 13.85 -13.78 40.44
N GLU A 238 14.25 -15.01 40.19
CA GLU A 238 14.08 -16.09 41.17
C GLU A 238 14.84 -15.72 42.46
N GLU A 239 14.14 -15.36 43.52
CA GLU A 239 14.67 -15.49 44.85
C GLU A 239 14.68 -17.00 45.12
N THR A 240 15.84 -17.61 45.31
CA THR A 240 16.19 -19.02 45.60
C THR A 240 14.99 -19.84 46.11
N GLY A 241 14.13 -20.28 45.25
CA GLY A 241 12.90 -21.02 45.51
C GLY A 241 11.89 -20.73 44.39
N THR A 242 11.87 -21.61 43.43
CA THR A 242 10.92 -21.75 42.32
C THR A 242 9.79 -20.70 42.23
N ARG A 243 9.95 -19.71 41.36
CA ARG A 243 8.82 -18.92 40.85
C ARG A 243 8.94 -18.74 39.36
N GLU A 244 7.89 -19.15 38.68
CA GLU A 244 7.68 -19.09 37.24
C GLU A 244 7.34 -17.67 36.81
N GLY A 245 7.88 -17.23 35.67
CA GLY A 245 7.54 -15.91 35.07
C GLY A 245 6.13 -15.90 34.52
N LYS A 246 5.34 -14.88 34.85
CA LYS A 246 3.98 -14.69 34.35
C LYS A 246 3.97 -13.68 33.19
N PHE A 247 3.34 -14.07 32.10
CA PHE A 247 3.00 -13.17 31.02
C PHE A 247 1.70 -12.41 31.34
N LEU A 248 1.75 -11.11 31.20
CA LEU A 248 0.54 -10.29 31.24
C LEU A 248 0.19 -9.87 29.81
N TRP A 249 -0.78 -10.54 29.23
CA TRP A 249 -1.38 -10.08 27.98
C TRP A 249 -2.42 -9.01 28.30
N PRO A 250 -2.45 -7.89 27.57
CA PRO A 250 -3.58 -6.98 27.68
C PRO A 250 -4.81 -7.68 27.09
N THR A 251 -5.76 -8.07 27.93
CA THR A 251 -7.07 -8.55 27.48
C THR A 251 -7.90 -7.34 27.06
N TYR A 252 -8.12 -7.20 25.76
CA TYR A 252 -9.06 -6.22 25.25
C TYR A 252 -10.47 -6.77 25.42
N SER A 253 -11.26 -6.17 26.31
CA SER A 253 -12.69 -6.41 26.39
C SER A 253 -13.40 -5.28 25.66
N CYS A 254 -13.90 -5.58 24.47
CA CYS A 254 -14.81 -4.67 23.78
C CYS A 254 -16.24 -5.05 24.13
N ASN A 255 -16.90 -4.25 24.96
CA ASN A 255 -18.35 -4.37 25.18
C ASN A 255 -19.09 -3.70 24.03
N TYR A 256 -19.71 -4.51 23.17
CA TYR A 256 -20.63 -4.05 22.13
C TYR A 256 -21.98 -3.77 22.79
N THR A 257 -22.32 -2.51 22.96
CA THR A 257 -23.71 -2.07 23.19
C THR A 257 -24.19 -1.43 21.90
N ASP A 258 -25.26 -2.01 21.34
CA ASP A 258 -25.96 -1.52 20.16
C ASP A 258 -26.42 -0.07 20.34
N HIS A 259 -26.33 0.67 19.24
CA HIS A 259 -26.82 2.00 18.86
C HIS A 259 -25.84 3.18 18.89
N THR A 260 -25.54 3.61 17.63
CA THR A 260 -25.06 4.95 17.21
C THR A 260 -23.64 5.36 17.54
N SER A 261 -22.82 5.38 16.45
CA SER A 261 -21.70 6.28 16.15
C SER A 261 -20.68 6.60 17.26
N SER A 262 -19.43 6.25 16.97
CA SER A 262 -18.17 6.59 17.67
C SER A 262 -17.87 5.76 18.94
N GLY A 263 -17.20 4.60 18.73
CA GLY A 263 -16.65 3.83 19.85
C GLY A 263 -15.28 4.37 20.27
N PHE A 264 -15.20 4.90 21.47
CA PHE A 264 -13.94 5.07 22.21
C PHE A 264 -13.68 3.79 22.99
N CYS A 265 -12.45 3.25 22.89
CA CYS A 265 -12.00 2.18 23.79
C CYS A 265 -11.26 2.84 24.95
N ASP A 266 -11.84 2.78 26.14
CA ASP A 266 -11.18 3.19 27.37
C ASP A 266 -10.27 2.09 27.90
N ILE A 267 -9.09 2.48 28.34
CA ILE A 267 -8.10 1.58 28.96
C ILE A 267 -8.44 1.50 30.45
N GLU A 268 -9.11 0.43 30.87
CA GLU A 268 -9.33 0.17 32.28
C GLU A 268 -8.30 -0.87 32.77
N GLU A 269 -7.38 -0.41 33.61
CA GLU A 269 -6.33 -1.21 34.22
C GLU A 269 -6.93 -2.03 35.38
N GLN A 270 -7.45 -3.23 35.08
CA GLN A 270 -7.88 -4.16 36.15
C GLN A 270 -6.76 -5.17 36.47
N LYS A 271 -6.15 -4.99 37.64
CA LYS A 271 -5.25 -5.96 38.26
C LYS A 271 -6.07 -7.11 38.86
N HIS A 272 -6.22 -8.21 38.15
CA HIS A 272 -6.73 -9.43 38.73
C HIS A 272 -5.56 -10.33 39.21
N LEU A 273 -5.35 -10.34 40.50
CA LEU A 273 -4.57 -11.37 41.21
C LEU A 273 -5.44 -12.64 41.31
N ILE A 274 -5.12 -13.65 40.52
CA ILE A 274 -5.70 -14.98 40.74
C ILE A 274 -4.71 -15.77 41.60
N TYR A 275 -5.07 -15.94 42.88
CA TYR A 275 -4.48 -16.91 43.80
C TYR A 275 -5.11 -18.28 43.52
N GLN A 276 -4.31 -19.29 43.23
CA GLN A 276 -4.71 -20.68 43.43
C GLN A 276 -3.80 -21.28 44.50
N PRO A 277 -4.36 -21.86 45.59
CA PRO A 277 -3.59 -22.61 46.55
C PRO A 277 -3.47 -24.09 46.11
N GLU A 278 -2.26 -24.63 46.42
CA GLU A 278 -1.83 -26.05 46.46
C GLU A 278 -2.08 -26.96 45.29
#